data_61322549e275af1a2fe31345e2b75603
#
_entry.id   61322549e275af1a2fe31345e2b75603
#
_cell.length_a   1.000
_cell.length_b   1.000
_cell.length_c   1.000
_cell.angle_alpha   90.00
_cell.angle_beta   90.00
_cell.angle_gamma   90.00
#
_symmetry.space_group_name_H-M   'P 1'
#
loop_
_entity.id
_entity.type
_entity.pdbx_description
1 polymer ?
#
loop_
_entity_poly.entity_id
_entity_poly.type
_entity_poly.pdbx_seq_one_letter_code
_entity_poly.pdbx_strand_id
1 'polypeptide(L)'
;MVVLKDIKIGGTGSYTPEKVVTSKELAIQLGSDLDWIYQNLGIVERRIAAPNEYSSDLGCKAAQNAINNAELSVNDIDLIIVATATPDRRAPSTACIIQEKLGISNRCPSLDINAVCSGFLYAMSVGFQLIQAGAHRNVLVVGVDTFSKITDWDRRDCVFFGDGAGAVVLQADPASESFFSSKLYADGTGKNCFTVYPGDPFFTMDARAVYETGTSVLTQAVTEILSENGLESKDVAAVIPHQPSIRVLKRTADLLGIPFSKFKTNMQHYANTASATVPLLLDQVNRRGELKAGDLVVFAAVGSGWTWGAALYRWR
;
A
#
# COMPACT_ATOMS: atom_id res chain seq x y z
N MET A 1 21.12 11.12 5.00
CA MET A 1 19.71 10.88 4.62
C MET A 1 19.03 12.21 4.35
N VAL A 2 18.11 12.30 3.39
CA VAL A 2 17.39 13.54 3.08
C VAL A 2 16.09 13.54 3.88
N VAL A 3 15.91 14.58 4.72
CA VAL A 3 14.66 14.86 5.40
C VAL A 3 13.90 15.88 4.54
N LEU A 4 12.69 15.54 4.12
CA LEU A 4 11.84 16.39 3.31
C LEU A 4 10.88 17.14 4.23
N LYS A 5 10.70 18.42 3.96
CA LYS A 5 9.86 19.35 4.73
C LYS A 5 8.92 20.10 3.79
N ASP A 6 7.99 20.82 4.39
CA ASP A 6 7.08 21.70 3.65
C ASP A 6 6.16 20.96 2.66
N ILE A 7 5.86 19.67 2.97
CA ILE A 7 4.99 18.83 2.15
C ILE A 7 4.06 18.06 3.08
N LYS A 8 2.76 18.18 2.87
CA LYS A 8 1.75 17.44 3.64
C LYS A 8 1.06 16.36 2.82
N ILE A 9 0.52 15.35 3.50
CA ILE A 9 -0.56 14.52 2.99
C ILE A 9 -1.84 15.33 3.16
N GLY A 10 -2.29 15.98 2.07
CA GLY A 10 -3.43 16.90 2.09
C GLY A 10 -4.77 16.20 2.02
N GLY A 11 -4.81 14.98 1.49
CA GLY A 11 -6.03 14.18 1.44
C GLY A 11 -5.74 12.70 1.30
N THR A 12 -6.65 11.87 1.82
CA THR A 12 -6.63 10.41 1.70
C THR A 12 -7.94 9.93 1.11
N GLY A 13 -7.92 8.80 0.42
CA GLY A 13 -9.10 8.17 -0.15
C GLY A 13 -8.90 6.68 -0.36
N SER A 14 -9.96 5.92 -0.29
CA SER A 14 -9.93 4.49 -0.55
C SER A 14 -11.19 4.01 -1.25
N TYR A 15 -11.09 2.86 -1.89
CA TYR A 15 -12.22 2.13 -2.46
C TYR A 15 -11.94 0.63 -2.41
N THR A 16 -12.98 -0.13 -2.12
CA THR A 16 -12.96 -1.60 -2.17
C THR A 16 -14.18 -2.11 -2.91
N PRO A 17 -14.06 -3.21 -3.70
CA PRO A 17 -15.19 -3.81 -4.39
C PRO A 17 -16.34 -4.22 -3.46
N GLU A 18 -17.55 -4.32 -4.01
CA GLU A 18 -18.73 -4.67 -3.22
C GLU A 18 -18.79 -6.15 -2.85
N LYS A 19 -18.32 -7.05 -3.76
CA LYS A 19 -18.39 -8.49 -3.56
C LYS A 19 -17.50 -8.92 -2.40
N VAL A 20 -18.11 -9.56 -1.41
CA VAL A 20 -17.42 -10.18 -0.26
C VAL A 20 -17.28 -11.67 -0.52
N VAL A 21 -16.09 -12.21 -0.23
CA VAL A 21 -15.82 -13.64 -0.16
C VAL A 21 -15.20 -13.95 1.20
N THR A 22 -15.82 -14.84 1.98
CA THR A 22 -15.37 -15.17 3.32
C THR A 22 -14.29 -16.26 3.29
N SER A 23 -13.42 -16.26 4.32
CA SER A 23 -12.46 -17.36 4.52
C SER A 23 -13.16 -18.69 4.78
N LYS A 24 -14.38 -18.66 5.34
CA LYS A 24 -15.20 -19.88 5.55
C LYS A 24 -15.63 -20.49 4.21
N GLU A 25 -16.09 -19.68 3.25
CA GLU A 25 -16.43 -20.18 1.92
C GLU A 25 -15.24 -20.83 1.23
N LEU A 26 -14.06 -20.15 1.26
CA LEU A 26 -12.83 -20.69 0.68
C LEU A 26 -12.33 -21.93 1.40
N ALA A 27 -12.42 -22.00 2.73
CA ALA A 27 -12.02 -23.18 3.48
C ALA A 27 -12.86 -24.41 3.11
N ILE A 28 -14.18 -24.23 2.90
CA ILE A 28 -15.09 -25.29 2.43
C ILE A 28 -14.72 -25.72 1.01
N GLN A 29 -14.53 -24.75 0.10
CA GLN A 29 -14.16 -25.03 -1.30
C GLN A 29 -12.86 -25.81 -1.42
N LEU A 30 -11.85 -25.45 -0.62
CA LEU A 30 -10.50 -26.02 -0.69
C LEU A 30 -10.29 -27.23 0.22
N GLY A 31 -11.25 -27.59 1.05
CA GLY A 31 -11.05 -28.59 2.13
C GLY A 31 -9.94 -28.14 3.12
N SER A 32 -9.78 -26.84 3.34
CA SER A 32 -8.72 -26.26 4.16
C SER A 32 -9.18 -26.00 5.59
N ASP A 33 -8.21 -25.92 6.53
CA ASP A 33 -8.46 -25.60 7.93
C ASP A 33 -8.74 -24.09 8.09
N LEU A 34 -9.97 -23.75 8.47
CA LEU A 34 -10.42 -22.40 8.71
C LEU A 34 -9.72 -21.76 9.92
N ASP A 35 -9.49 -22.53 10.97
CA ASP A 35 -8.80 -22.04 12.17
C ASP A 35 -7.36 -21.67 11.86
N TRP A 36 -6.71 -22.42 10.98
CA TRP A 36 -5.38 -22.08 10.49
C TRP A 36 -5.38 -20.73 9.78
N ILE A 37 -6.37 -20.46 8.91
CA ILE A 37 -6.50 -19.18 8.19
C ILE A 37 -6.65 -18.03 9.21
N TYR A 38 -7.55 -18.16 10.17
CA TYR A 38 -7.78 -17.11 11.17
C TYR A 38 -6.57 -16.86 12.06
N GLN A 39 -5.93 -17.90 12.56
CA GLN A 39 -4.82 -17.76 13.51
C GLN A 39 -3.52 -17.28 12.85
N ASN A 40 -3.25 -17.68 11.61
CA ASN A 40 -1.99 -17.38 10.94
C ASN A 40 -2.07 -16.19 10.01
N LEU A 41 -3.19 -16.00 9.32
CA LEU A 41 -3.36 -14.89 8.39
C LEU A 41 -4.13 -13.71 9.02
N GLY A 42 -5.08 -13.99 9.91
CA GLY A 42 -5.96 -12.99 10.50
C GLY A 42 -7.03 -12.50 9.52
N ILE A 43 -7.34 -13.27 8.48
CA ILE A 43 -8.25 -12.89 7.39
C ILE A 43 -9.59 -13.59 7.58
N VAL A 44 -10.65 -12.81 7.75
CA VAL A 44 -12.04 -13.28 7.87
C VAL A 44 -12.74 -13.24 6.52
N GLU A 45 -12.52 -12.16 5.77
CA GLU A 45 -13.11 -11.93 4.45
C GLU A 45 -12.18 -11.10 3.55
N ARG A 46 -12.51 -11.03 2.28
CA ARG A 46 -11.86 -10.16 1.30
C ARG A 46 -12.88 -9.61 0.33
N ARG A 47 -12.47 -8.56 -0.37
CA ARG A 47 -13.24 -7.94 -1.44
C ARG A 47 -12.69 -8.38 -2.78
N ILE A 48 -13.58 -8.65 -3.73
CA ILE A 48 -13.26 -9.17 -5.06
C ILE A 48 -13.89 -8.28 -6.12
N ALA A 49 -13.08 -7.75 -7.02
CA ALA A 49 -13.52 -6.93 -8.14
C ALA A 49 -14.48 -7.72 -9.07
N ALA A 50 -15.47 -7.03 -9.60
CA ALA A 50 -16.34 -7.60 -10.61
C ALA A 50 -15.54 -7.97 -11.88
N PRO A 51 -16.04 -8.87 -12.74
CA PRO A 51 -15.32 -9.28 -13.96
C PRO A 51 -14.90 -8.10 -14.85
N ASN A 52 -15.71 -7.06 -14.94
CA ASN A 52 -15.50 -5.84 -15.72
C ASN A 52 -14.92 -4.67 -14.90
N GLU A 53 -14.54 -4.88 -13.63
CA GLU A 53 -13.92 -3.88 -12.77
C GLU A 53 -12.41 -4.15 -12.72
N TYR A 54 -11.61 -3.18 -13.15
CA TYR A 54 -10.15 -3.27 -13.27
C TYR A 54 -9.45 -2.34 -12.28
N SER A 55 -8.13 -2.42 -12.20
CA SER A 55 -7.34 -1.60 -11.29
C SER A 55 -7.57 -0.11 -11.49
N SER A 56 -7.73 0.35 -12.75
CA SER A 56 -8.04 1.76 -13.00
C SER A 56 -9.42 2.19 -12.49
N ASP A 57 -10.41 1.28 -12.44
CA ASP A 57 -11.74 1.60 -11.90
C ASP A 57 -11.69 1.81 -10.39
N LEU A 58 -11.02 0.90 -9.68
CA LEU A 58 -10.83 1.00 -8.24
C LEU A 58 -9.98 2.24 -7.90
N GLY A 59 -8.85 2.40 -8.62
CA GLY A 59 -7.91 3.50 -8.44
C GLY A 59 -8.56 4.87 -8.68
N CYS A 60 -9.40 4.99 -9.70
CA CYS A 60 -10.14 6.23 -9.99
C CYS A 60 -11.07 6.62 -8.83
N LYS A 61 -11.81 5.67 -8.27
CA LYS A 61 -12.72 5.93 -7.13
C LYS A 61 -11.94 6.34 -5.87
N ALA A 62 -10.82 5.65 -5.56
CA ALA A 62 -9.96 6.02 -4.45
C ALA A 62 -9.33 7.40 -4.64
N ALA A 63 -8.84 7.68 -5.85
CA ALA A 63 -8.25 8.96 -6.23
C ALA A 63 -9.26 10.12 -6.09
N GLN A 64 -10.48 9.95 -6.60
CA GLN A 64 -11.54 10.96 -6.45
C GLN A 64 -11.84 11.27 -4.98
N ASN A 65 -11.88 10.22 -4.12
CA ASN A 65 -12.07 10.40 -2.69
C ASN A 65 -10.91 11.17 -2.04
N ALA A 66 -9.67 10.89 -2.45
CA ALA A 66 -8.49 11.59 -1.94
C ALA A 66 -8.46 13.06 -2.37
N ILE A 67 -8.79 13.36 -3.64
CA ILE A 67 -8.87 14.73 -4.18
C ILE A 67 -9.96 15.51 -3.45
N ASN A 68 -11.14 14.93 -3.27
CA ASN A 68 -12.23 15.56 -2.53
C ASN A 68 -11.83 15.84 -1.07
N ASN A 69 -11.14 14.89 -0.41
CA ASN A 69 -10.67 15.07 0.96
C ASN A 69 -9.56 16.13 1.08
N ALA A 70 -8.78 16.34 0.02
CA ALA A 70 -7.80 17.42 -0.07
C ALA A 70 -8.42 18.79 -0.39
N GLU A 71 -9.75 18.85 -0.62
CA GLU A 71 -10.48 20.07 -1.04
C GLU A 71 -9.93 20.67 -2.35
N LEU A 72 -9.50 19.80 -3.29
CA LEU A 72 -8.97 20.17 -4.58
C LEU A 72 -9.95 19.86 -5.73
N SER A 73 -9.79 20.60 -6.85
CA SER A 73 -10.29 20.18 -8.15
C SER A 73 -9.38 19.12 -8.77
N VAL A 74 -9.91 18.24 -9.61
CA VAL A 74 -9.11 17.25 -10.34
C VAL A 74 -8.00 17.91 -11.19
N ASN A 75 -8.25 19.11 -11.71
CA ASN A 75 -7.28 19.89 -12.49
C ASN A 75 -6.20 20.60 -11.65
N ASP A 76 -6.28 20.55 -10.33
CA ASP A 76 -5.20 21.03 -9.46
C ASP A 76 -4.09 19.98 -9.30
N ILE A 77 -4.35 18.73 -9.68
CA ILE A 77 -3.34 17.67 -9.69
C ILE A 77 -2.39 17.91 -10.86
N ASP A 78 -1.10 17.92 -10.58
CA ASP A 78 -0.05 18.21 -11.56
C ASP A 78 0.91 17.04 -11.82
N LEU A 79 0.71 15.90 -11.11
CA LEU A 79 1.37 14.62 -11.38
C LEU A 79 0.52 13.47 -10.82
N ILE A 80 0.43 12.36 -11.56
CA ILE A 80 -0.19 11.11 -11.11
C ILE A 80 0.85 9.99 -11.07
N ILE A 81 1.00 9.33 -9.93
CA ILE A 81 1.84 8.13 -9.78
C ILE A 81 0.97 6.99 -9.27
N VAL A 82 0.88 5.90 -10.04
CA VAL A 82 0.13 4.72 -9.65
C VAL A 82 1.09 3.57 -9.35
N ALA A 83 0.95 3.00 -8.17
CA ALA A 83 1.62 1.75 -7.80
C ALA A 83 0.66 0.58 -8.07
N THR A 84 1.03 -0.31 -8.97
CA THR A 84 0.25 -1.51 -9.29
C THR A 84 1.11 -2.63 -9.84
N ALA A 85 0.77 -3.88 -9.49
CA ALA A 85 1.31 -5.10 -10.08
C ALA A 85 0.28 -5.78 -11.02
N THR A 86 -0.94 -5.26 -11.05
CA THR A 86 -2.08 -5.76 -11.85
C THR A 86 -2.64 -4.65 -12.75
N PRO A 87 -1.82 -4.06 -13.64
CA PRO A 87 -2.29 -3.01 -14.53
C PRO A 87 -3.40 -3.54 -15.45
N ASP A 88 -4.33 -2.67 -15.85
CA ASP A 88 -5.43 -3.02 -16.77
C ASP A 88 -4.89 -3.62 -18.07
N ARG A 89 -3.74 -3.13 -18.51
CA ARG A 89 -3.06 -3.55 -19.75
C ARG A 89 -1.57 -3.18 -19.68
N ARG A 90 -0.77 -3.76 -20.58
CA ARG A 90 0.67 -3.48 -20.66
C ARG A 90 0.99 -2.05 -21.09
N ALA A 91 0.12 -1.43 -21.86
CA ALA A 91 0.18 -0.04 -22.32
C ALA A 91 -1.21 0.43 -22.77
N PRO A 92 -1.59 1.71 -22.53
CA PRO A 92 -0.86 2.70 -21.73
C PRO A 92 -0.80 2.34 -20.24
N SER A 93 -0.12 3.20 -19.44
CA SER A 93 -0.08 3.05 -17.97
C SER A 93 -1.48 3.16 -17.34
N THR A 94 -1.67 2.51 -16.21
CA THR A 94 -2.90 2.61 -15.39
C THR A 94 -3.13 4.06 -14.95
N ALA A 95 -2.06 4.81 -14.67
CA ALA A 95 -2.12 6.24 -14.35
C ALA A 95 -2.75 7.08 -15.46
N CYS A 96 -2.41 6.81 -16.74
CA CYS A 96 -3.05 7.51 -17.87
C CYS A 96 -4.54 7.19 -17.98
N ILE A 97 -4.94 5.94 -17.67
CA ILE A 97 -6.34 5.54 -17.70
C ILE A 97 -7.11 6.21 -16.54
N ILE A 98 -6.51 6.28 -15.36
CA ILE A 98 -7.10 6.98 -14.20
C ILE A 98 -7.23 8.49 -14.50
N GLN A 99 -6.23 9.10 -15.14
CA GLN A 99 -6.28 10.52 -15.55
C GLN A 99 -7.51 10.79 -16.42
N GLU A 100 -7.72 9.96 -17.42
CA GLU A 100 -8.88 10.08 -18.33
C GLU A 100 -10.21 9.89 -17.58
N LYS A 101 -10.32 8.84 -16.74
CA LYS A 101 -11.52 8.55 -15.95
C LYS A 101 -11.87 9.65 -14.94
N LEU A 102 -10.88 10.34 -14.39
CA LEU A 102 -11.07 11.50 -13.51
C LEU A 102 -11.46 12.78 -14.26
N GLY A 103 -11.34 12.79 -15.61
CA GLY A 103 -11.59 13.99 -16.42
C GLY A 103 -10.53 15.07 -16.26
N ILE A 104 -9.30 14.70 -15.89
CA ILE A 104 -8.19 15.66 -15.76
C ILE A 104 -7.76 16.12 -17.15
N SER A 105 -7.85 17.44 -17.40
CA SER A 105 -7.61 18.05 -18.72
C SER A 105 -6.34 18.91 -18.80
N ASN A 106 -5.65 19.13 -17.68
CA ASN A 106 -4.45 19.97 -17.60
C ASN A 106 -3.18 19.32 -18.17
N ARG A 107 -3.26 18.08 -18.71
CA ARG A 107 -2.16 17.31 -19.32
C ARG A 107 -1.02 17.00 -18.34
N CYS A 108 -1.29 16.84 -17.05
CA CYS A 108 -0.27 16.48 -16.06
C CYS A 108 0.40 15.14 -16.43
N PRO A 109 1.70 14.97 -16.17
CA PRO A 109 2.39 13.69 -16.32
C PRO A 109 1.73 12.58 -15.51
N SER A 110 1.74 11.35 -16.04
CA SER A 110 1.13 10.21 -15.40
C SER A 110 1.95 8.94 -15.67
N LEU A 111 2.34 8.21 -14.62
CA LEU A 111 3.19 7.01 -14.73
C LEU A 111 2.82 5.94 -13.72
N ASP A 112 3.15 4.69 -14.05
CA ASP A 112 3.04 3.57 -13.13
C ASP A 112 4.42 3.21 -12.53
N ILE A 113 4.41 2.75 -11.26
CA ILE A 113 5.54 2.15 -10.56
C ILE A 113 5.16 0.73 -10.18
N ASN A 114 6.01 -0.24 -10.51
CA ASN A 114 5.85 -1.63 -10.09
C ASN A 114 6.95 -2.03 -9.10
N ALA A 115 6.61 -2.08 -7.82
CA ALA A 115 7.36 -2.72 -6.75
C ALA A 115 6.41 -3.59 -5.90
N VAL A 116 5.38 -4.14 -6.53
CA VAL A 116 4.34 -5.00 -5.97
C VAL A 116 3.82 -4.40 -4.65
N CYS A 117 3.77 -5.16 -3.56
CA CYS A 117 3.20 -4.73 -2.29
C CYS A 117 3.91 -3.51 -1.64
N SER A 118 5.19 -3.27 -1.95
CA SER A 118 5.92 -2.08 -1.50
C SER A 118 5.76 -0.88 -2.45
N GLY A 119 5.08 -1.07 -3.58
CA GLY A 119 4.94 -0.08 -4.65
C GLY A 119 4.43 1.28 -4.20
N PHE A 120 3.45 1.30 -3.29
CA PHE A 120 2.94 2.57 -2.75
C PHE A 120 4.02 3.36 -1.99
N LEU A 121 4.87 2.71 -1.19
CA LEU A 121 5.98 3.38 -0.52
C LEU A 121 6.97 4.00 -1.51
N TYR A 122 7.29 3.27 -2.59
CA TYR A 122 8.15 3.77 -3.66
C TYR A 122 7.51 4.97 -4.36
N ALA A 123 6.23 4.86 -4.74
CA ALA A 123 5.49 5.93 -5.39
C ALA A 123 5.37 7.19 -4.51
N MET A 124 5.05 6.99 -3.23
CA MET A 124 4.98 8.08 -2.24
C MET A 124 6.34 8.76 -2.08
N SER A 125 7.43 8.01 -1.96
CA SER A 125 8.78 8.56 -1.83
C SER A 125 9.18 9.36 -3.07
N VAL A 126 8.86 8.88 -4.28
CA VAL A 126 9.09 9.62 -5.53
C VAL A 126 8.28 10.91 -5.55
N GLY A 127 6.99 10.86 -5.17
CA GLY A 127 6.12 12.03 -5.09
C GLY A 127 6.67 13.12 -4.16
N PHE A 128 7.09 12.74 -2.94
CA PHE A 128 7.71 13.67 -1.99
C PHE A 128 8.98 14.31 -2.56
N GLN A 129 9.85 13.52 -3.20
CA GLN A 129 11.09 14.03 -3.80
C GLN A 129 10.82 15.03 -4.93
N LEU A 130 9.84 14.78 -5.79
CA LEU A 130 9.50 15.66 -6.90
C LEU A 130 8.88 16.98 -6.44
N ILE A 131 8.09 16.97 -5.36
CA ILE A 131 7.60 18.19 -4.73
C ILE A 131 8.77 18.95 -4.09
N GLN A 132 9.65 18.28 -3.36
CA GLN A 132 10.82 18.91 -2.73
C GLN A 132 11.78 19.54 -3.75
N ALA A 133 11.89 18.95 -4.92
CA ALA A 133 12.68 19.51 -6.05
C ALA A 133 12.00 20.73 -6.72
N GLY A 134 10.76 21.06 -6.31
CA GLY A 134 9.99 22.16 -6.89
C GLY A 134 9.39 21.87 -8.26
N ALA A 135 9.42 20.60 -8.71
CA ALA A 135 8.89 20.20 -10.01
C ALA A 135 7.36 20.12 -10.02
N HIS A 136 6.75 19.77 -8.89
CA HIS A 136 5.31 19.59 -8.73
C HIS A 136 4.82 20.16 -7.40
N ARG A 137 3.51 20.43 -7.31
CA ARG A 137 2.87 20.98 -6.11
C ARG A 137 1.80 20.08 -5.51
N ASN A 138 1.03 19.38 -6.35
CA ASN A 138 -0.05 18.49 -5.95
C ASN A 138 0.10 17.16 -6.67
N VAL A 139 0.69 16.19 -5.98
CA VAL A 139 0.96 14.85 -6.53
C VAL A 139 -0.08 13.86 -6.01
N LEU A 140 -0.82 13.27 -6.93
CA LEU A 140 -1.73 12.16 -6.62
C LEU A 140 -0.94 10.85 -6.66
N VAL A 141 -0.88 10.15 -5.52
CA VAL A 141 -0.27 8.82 -5.42
C VAL A 141 -1.36 7.80 -5.15
N VAL A 142 -1.47 6.80 -6.00
CA VAL A 142 -2.47 5.73 -5.90
C VAL A 142 -1.78 4.39 -5.74
N GLY A 143 -2.21 3.57 -4.79
CA GLY A 143 -1.87 2.16 -4.71
C GLY A 143 -3.11 1.34 -5.04
N VAL A 144 -3.04 0.45 -6.03
CA VAL A 144 -4.20 -0.32 -6.48
C VAL A 144 -3.80 -1.66 -7.04
N ASP A 145 -4.54 -2.71 -6.66
CA ASP A 145 -4.40 -4.02 -7.27
C ASP A 145 -5.74 -4.78 -7.31
N THR A 146 -5.89 -5.60 -8.37
CA THR A 146 -6.95 -6.58 -8.55
C THR A 146 -6.33 -7.99 -8.59
N PHE A 147 -5.74 -8.40 -7.46
CA PHE A 147 -5.04 -9.68 -7.34
C PHE A 147 -5.95 -10.88 -7.57
N SER A 148 -7.26 -10.72 -7.35
CA SER A 148 -8.24 -11.76 -7.64
C SER A 148 -8.20 -12.24 -9.09
N LYS A 149 -7.78 -11.38 -10.02
CA LYS A 149 -7.69 -11.69 -11.47
C LYS A 149 -6.48 -12.53 -11.85
N ILE A 150 -5.48 -12.61 -10.99
CA ILE A 150 -4.27 -13.42 -11.15
C ILE A 150 -4.14 -14.49 -10.07
N THR A 151 -5.22 -14.76 -9.34
CA THR A 151 -5.30 -15.79 -8.29
C THR A 151 -5.94 -17.06 -8.84
N ASP A 152 -5.28 -18.19 -8.66
CA ASP A 152 -5.86 -19.51 -8.88
C ASP A 152 -6.73 -19.88 -7.66
N TRP A 153 -8.05 -19.83 -7.85
CA TRP A 153 -9.03 -20.04 -6.79
C TRP A 153 -9.15 -21.50 -6.33
N ASP A 154 -8.53 -22.44 -7.06
CA ASP A 154 -8.47 -23.85 -6.70
C ASP A 154 -7.20 -24.18 -5.89
N ARG A 155 -6.29 -23.22 -5.74
CA ARG A 155 -5.07 -23.37 -4.94
C ARG A 155 -5.24 -22.75 -3.56
N ARG A 156 -4.58 -23.38 -2.56
CA ARG A 156 -4.63 -22.95 -1.16
C ARG A 156 -4.18 -21.52 -0.91
N ASP A 157 -3.30 -20.97 -1.73
CA ASP A 157 -2.78 -19.61 -1.60
C ASP A 157 -3.77 -18.51 -2.02
N CYS A 158 -4.94 -18.87 -2.59
CA CYS A 158 -6.01 -17.91 -2.86
C CYS A 158 -6.53 -17.21 -1.59
N VAL A 159 -6.33 -17.83 -0.42
CA VAL A 159 -6.81 -17.27 0.86
C VAL A 159 -6.07 -16.00 1.31
N PHE A 160 -4.94 -15.67 0.70
CA PHE A 160 -4.11 -14.51 1.11
C PHE A 160 -4.62 -13.19 0.59
N PHE A 161 -5.18 -13.14 -0.62
CA PHE A 161 -5.35 -11.89 -1.35
C PHE A 161 -6.80 -11.41 -1.45
N GLY A 162 -6.93 -10.10 -1.64
CA GLY A 162 -8.14 -9.38 -1.99
C GLY A 162 -7.82 -8.18 -2.87
N ASP A 163 -8.85 -7.49 -3.34
CA ASP A 163 -8.76 -6.35 -4.23
C ASP A 163 -9.07 -5.04 -3.50
N GLY A 164 -8.44 -3.97 -3.92
CA GLY A 164 -8.69 -2.66 -3.35
C GLY A 164 -7.82 -1.56 -3.95
N ALA A 165 -8.14 -0.34 -3.59
CA ALA A 165 -7.38 0.85 -3.93
C ALA A 165 -7.33 1.81 -2.73
N GLY A 166 -6.20 2.50 -2.61
CA GLY A 166 -6.06 3.63 -1.73
C GLY A 166 -5.25 4.73 -2.41
N ALA A 167 -5.47 5.97 -2.04
CA ALA A 167 -4.80 7.11 -2.63
C ALA A 167 -4.47 8.17 -1.60
N VAL A 168 -3.44 8.94 -1.86
CA VAL A 168 -3.12 10.18 -1.14
C VAL A 168 -2.85 11.30 -2.12
N VAL A 169 -3.17 12.52 -1.70
CA VAL A 169 -2.71 13.75 -2.36
C VAL A 169 -1.59 14.34 -1.52
N LEU A 170 -0.39 14.39 -2.08
CA LEU A 170 0.76 15.08 -1.51
C LEU A 170 0.72 16.53 -1.98
N GLN A 171 0.85 17.48 -1.05
CA GLN A 171 0.78 18.92 -1.36
C GLN A 171 2.00 19.67 -0.85
N ALA A 172 2.58 20.51 -1.69
CA ALA A 172 3.52 21.51 -1.25
C ALA A 172 2.84 22.48 -0.28
N ASP A 173 3.35 22.60 0.93
CA ASP A 173 2.81 23.49 1.96
C ASP A 173 3.95 24.09 2.78
N PRO A 174 4.48 25.25 2.39
CA PRO A 174 5.58 25.90 3.09
C PRO A 174 5.27 26.27 4.56
N ALA A 175 3.99 26.31 4.93
CA ALA A 175 3.56 26.52 6.30
C ALA A 175 3.51 25.22 7.12
N SER A 176 3.66 24.06 6.47
CA SER A 176 3.67 22.77 7.11
C SER A 176 5.04 22.50 7.75
N GLU A 177 5.05 22.23 9.04
CA GLU A 177 6.24 21.68 9.73
C GLU A 177 6.32 20.15 9.58
N SER A 178 5.74 19.60 8.51
CA SER A 178 5.77 18.17 8.24
C SER A 178 7.21 17.67 8.05
N PHE A 179 7.39 16.43 8.41
CA PHE A 179 8.64 15.72 8.28
C PHE A 179 8.36 14.42 7.54
N PHE A 180 9.10 14.18 6.48
CA PHE A 180 9.08 12.91 5.75
C PHE A 180 10.51 12.41 5.55
N SER A 181 10.72 11.14 5.82
CA SER A 181 11.96 10.44 5.54
C SER A 181 11.65 9.04 5.05
N SER A 182 12.34 8.55 4.04
CA SER A 182 12.13 7.20 3.51
C SER A 182 13.44 6.49 3.19
N LYS A 183 13.41 5.16 3.33
CA LYS A 183 14.50 4.27 2.97
C LYS A 183 13.94 3.06 2.25
N LEU A 184 14.38 2.86 1.02
CA LEU A 184 13.88 1.84 0.11
C LEU A 184 15.02 0.91 -0.31
N TYR A 185 14.71 -0.37 -0.49
CA TYR A 185 15.68 -1.42 -0.78
C TYR A 185 15.12 -2.40 -1.81
N ALA A 186 16.02 -3.05 -2.54
CA ALA A 186 15.69 -4.17 -3.41
C ALA A 186 16.77 -5.26 -3.34
N ASP A 187 16.35 -6.51 -3.47
CA ASP A 187 17.22 -7.69 -3.65
C ASP A 187 16.63 -8.61 -4.72
N GLY A 188 17.22 -8.57 -5.92
CA GLY A 188 16.77 -9.35 -7.06
C GLY A 188 16.96 -10.87 -6.91
N THR A 189 17.65 -11.36 -5.87
CA THR A 189 17.79 -12.80 -5.63
C THR A 189 16.44 -13.46 -5.26
N GLY A 190 15.49 -12.68 -4.74
CA GLY A 190 14.13 -13.11 -4.40
C GLY A 190 13.14 -13.23 -5.57
N LYS A 191 13.57 -13.01 -6.81
CA LYS A 191 12.69 -12.92 -8.00
C LYS A 191 11.74 -14.09 -8.23
N ASN A 192 12.07 -15.27 -7.72
CA ASN A 192 11.26 -16.48 -7.88
C ASN A 192 10.34 -16.79 -6.67
N CYS A 193 10.45 -16.03 -5.57
CA CYS A 193 9.67 -16.29 -4.36
C CYS A 193 8.19 -15.91 -4.50
N PHE A 194 7.91 -14.93 -5.35
CA PHE A 194 6.57 -14.57 -5.79
C PHE A 194 6.67 -14.02 -7.22
N THR A 195 5.99 -14.65 -8.17
CA THR A 195 6.15 -14.27 -9.59
C THR A 195 4.90 -14.55 -10.41
N VAL A 196 4.73 -13.76 -11.47
CA VAL A 196 3.77 -13.98 -12.57
C VAL A 196 4.54 -13.83 -13.87
N TYR A 197 4.73 -14.91 -14.63
CA TYR A 197 5.38 -14.83 -15.93
C TYR A 197 4.41 -14.35 -17.02
N PRO A 198 4.94 -13.70 -18.08
CA PRO A 198 4.12 -13.38 -19.25
C PRO A 198 3.49 -14.66 -19.84
N GLY A 199 2.15 -14.69 -19.88
CA GLY A 199 1.40 -15.85 -20.38
C GLY A 199 0.88 -16.77 -19.28
N ASP A 200 1.40 -16.69 -18.06
CA ASP A 200 0.80 -17.40 -16.93
C ASP A 200 -0.46 -16.65 -16.48
N PRO A 201 -1.57 -17.37 -16.28
CA PRO A 201 -2.81 -16.74 -15.80
C PRO A 201 -2.74 -16.39 -14.31
N PHE A 202 -1.89 -17.06 -13.53
CA PHE A 202 -1.88 -17.00 -12.08
C PHE A 202 -0.47 -16.80 -11.52
N PHE A 203 -0.40 -16.20 -10.33
CA PHE A 203 0.86 -16.08 -9.57
C PHE A 203 1.32 -17.42 -9.00
N THR A 204 2.63 -17.51 -8.73
CA THR A 204 3.22 -18.55 -7.88
C THR A 204 3.90 -17.92 -6.68
N MET A 205 3.85 -18.60 -5.52
CA MET A 205 4.39 -18.08 -4.26
C MET A 205 5.05 -19.17 -3.43
N ASP A 206 6.25 -18.87 -2.91
CA ASP A 206 6.85 -19.59 -1.78
C ASP A 206 6.47 -18.91 -0.47
N ALA A 207 5.40 -19.40 0.15
CA ALA A 207 4.85 -18.80 1.37
C ALA A 207 5.84 -18.80 2.55
N ARG A 208 6.79 -19.76 2.60
CA ARG A 208 7.82 -19.82 3.64
C ARG A 208 8.84 -18.70 3.45
N ALA A 209 9.39 -18.58 2.25
CA ALA A 209 10.32 -17.49 1.92
C ALA A 209 9.69 -16.11 2.16
N VAL A 210 8.41 -15.93 1.78
CA VAL A 210 7.66 -14.69 2.04
C VAL A 210 7.56 -14.38 3.53
N TYR A 211 7.28 -15.37 4.37
CA TYR A 211 7.18 -15.17 5.82
C TYR A 211 8.54 -14.82 6.45
N GLU A 212 9.59 -15.60 6.15
CA GLU A 212 10.93 -15.43 6.72
C GLU A 212 11.54 -14.09 6.30
N THR A 213 11.55 -13.80 5.00
CA THR A 213 12.09 -12.54 4.47
C THR A 213 11.24 -11.36 4.90
N GLY A 214 9.92 -11.44 4.78
CA GLY A 214 9.01 -10.34 5.12
C GLY A 214 9.20 -9.86 6.56
N THR A 215 9.31 -10.79 7.53
CA THR A 215 9.54 -10.43 8.93
C THR A 215 10.91 -9.77 9.13
N SER A 216 11.97 -10.32 8.53
CA SER A 216 13.34 -9.83 8.68
C SER A 216 13.49 -8.43 8.10
N VAL A 217 13.09 -8.22 6.83
CA VAL A 217 13.32 -6.96 6.12
C VAL A 217 12.45 -5.81 6.64
N LEU A 218 11.21 -6.11 7.08
CA LEU A 218 10.36 -5.09 7.72
C LEU A 218 10.97 -4.61 9.03
N THR A 219 11.45 -5.54 9.86
CA THR A 219 12.12 -5.20 11.13
C THR A 219 13.37 -4.36 10.86
N GLN A 220 14.22 -4.79 9.92
CA GLN A 220 15.44 -4.07 9.56
C GLN A 220 15.13 -2.65 9.07
N ALA A 221 14.21 -2.50 8.09
CA ALA A 221 13.90 -1.20 7.51
C ALA A 221 13.37 -0.19 8.53
N VAL A 222 12.49 -0.64 9.44
CA VAL A 222 11.97 0.23 10.51
C VAL A 222 13.05 0.58 11.52
N THR A 223 13.88 -0.38 11.94
CA THR A 223 14.99 -0.12 12.86
C THR A 223 15.98 0.89 12.29
N GLU A 224 16.39 0.69 11.04
CA GLU A 224 17.37 1.58 10.39
C GLU A 224 16.83 2.99 10.21
N ILE A 225 15.57 3.16 9.74
CA ILE A 225 15.03 4.49 9.50
C ILE A 225 14.80 5.26 10.80
N LEU A 226 14.39 4.60 11.88
CA LEU A 226 14.28 5.23 13.20
C LEU A 226 15.67 5.69 13.69
N SER A 227 16.65 4.79 13.68
CA SER A 227 18.03 5.09 14.14
C SER A 227 18.67 6.24 13.36
N GLU A 228 18.54 6.23 12.03
CA GLU A 228 19.12 7.29 11.17
C GLU A 228 18.47 8.67 11.37
N ASN A 229 17.26 8.70 11.94
CA ASN A 229 16.60 9.96 12.30
C ASN A 229 16.73 10.31 13.80
N GLY A 230 17.53 9.56 14.56
CA GLY A 230 17.70 9.79 16.00
C GLY A 230 16.43 9.50 16.82
N LEU A 231 15.58 8.59 16.32
CA LEU A 231 14.30 8.20 16.91
C LEU A 231 14.37 6.77 17.44
N GLU A 232 13.51 6.47 18.40
CA GLU A 232 13.39 5.16 19.02
C GLU A 232 11.96 4.61 18.87
N SER A 233 11.76 3.30 19.12
CA SER A 233 10.46 2.63 19.07
C SER A 233 9.39 3.29 19.95
N LYS A 234 9.80 3.93 21.07
CA LYS A 234 8.89 4.65 21.98
C LYS A 234 8.25 5.88 21.32
N ASP A 235 8.97 6.53 20.38
CA ASP A 235 8.55 7.76 19.71
C ASP A 235 7.45 7.50 18.65
N VAL A 236 7.30 6.24 18.21
CA VAL A 236 6.31 5.85 17.20
C VAL A 236 4.91 5.91 17.80
N ALA A 237 4.04 6.70 17.20
CA ALA A 237 2.63 6.79 17.57
C ALA A 237 1.80 5.69 16.87
N ALA A 238 2.02 5.47 15.58
CA ALA A 238 1.32 4.46 14.81
C ALA A 238 2.23 3.83 13.73
N VAL A 239 2.02 2.56 13.45
CA VAL A 239 2.60 1.85 12.30
C VAL A 239 1.46 1.53 11.33
N ILE A 240 1.59 1.96 10.06
CA ILE A 240 0.69 1.66 8.95
C ILE A 240 1.43 0.70 8.00
N PRO A 241 1.44 -0.60 8.29
CA PRO A 241 2.25 -1.56 7.53
C PRO A 241 1.46 -2.14 6.36
N HIS A 242 2.19 -2.66 5.37
CA HIS A 242 1.66 -3.69 4.48
C HIS A 242 1.05 -4.82 5.30
N GLN A 243 -0.01 -5.47 4.80
CA GLN A 243 -0.82 -6.46 5.50
C GLN A 243 -0.57 -7.89 4.96
N PRO A 244 0.63 -8.49 5.14
CA PRO A 244 0.94 -9.80 4.57
C PRO A 244 0.26 -10.95 5.34
N SER A 245 0.32 -10.92 6.66
CA SER A 245 -0.39 -11.80 7.60
C SER A 245 -0.24 -11.29 9.04
N ILE A 246 -1.17 -11.68 9.90
CA ILE A 246 -1.14 -11.29 11.33
C ILE A 246 0.12 -11.81 12.04
N ARG A 247 0.63 -12.98 11.64
CA ARG A 247 1.87 -13.55 12.20
C ARG A 247 3.10 -12.71 11.89
N VAL A 248 3.24 -12.24 10.63
CA VAL A 248 4.34 -11.36 10.22
C VAL A 248 4.30 -10.09 11.06
N LEU A 249 3.13 -9.43 11.16
CA LEU A 249 3.00 -8.17 11.87
C LEU A 249 3.26 -8.31 13.37
N LYS A 250 2.72 -9.33 14.03
CA LYS A 250 2.98 -9.58 15.45
C LYS A 250 4.47 -9.83 15.70
N ARG A 251 5.10 -10.68 14.88
CA ARG A 251 6.53 -10.96 15.03
C ARG A 251 7.39 -9.72 14.78
N THR A 252 7.04 -8.89 13.79
CA THR A 252 7.74 -7.61 13.54
C THR A 252 7.58 -6.65 14.72
N ALA A 253 6.38 -6.55 15.29
CA ALA A 253 6.13 -5.72 16.47
C ALA A 253 6.98 -6.14 17.67
N ASP A 254 7.05 -7.46 17.95
CA ASP A 254 7.87 -8.03 19.03
C ASP A 254 9.36 -7.71 18.83
N LEU A 255 9.88 -7.90 17.61
CA LEU A 255 11.29 -7.65 17.28
C LEU A 255 11.67 -6.16 17.37
N LEU A 256 10.72 -5.26 17.04
CA LEU A 256 10.92 -3.82 17.13
C LEU A 256 10.74 -3.27 18.56
N GLY A 257 10.17 -4.05 19.48
CA GLY A 257 9.76 -3.55 20.79
C GLY A 257 8.64 -2.48 20.71
N ILE A 258 7.86 -2.47 19.62
CA ILE A 258 6.72 -1.58 19.45
C ILE A 258 5.46 -2.35 19.84
N PRO A 259 4.65 -1.89 20.81
CA PRO A 259 3.40 -2.55 21.18
C PRO A 259 2.51 -2.81 19.97
N PHE A 260 1.98 -4.04 19.83
CA PHE A 260 1.14 -4.41 18.68
C PHE A 260 -0.12 -3.51 18.54
N SER A 261 -0.59 -2.91 19.62
CA SER A 261 -1.68 -1.93 19.61
C SER A 261 -1.39 -0.68 18.76
N LYS A 262 -0.12 -0.37 18.50
CA LYS A 262 0.29 0.71 17.60
C LYS A 262 0.31 0.28 16.12
N PHE A 263 0.34 -1.02 15.83
CA PHE A 263 0.21 -1.55 14.48
C PHE A 263 -1.26 -1.51 14.06
N LYS A 264 -1.56 -0.71 13.05
CA LYS A 264 -2.90 -0.65 12.49
C LYS A 264 -3.11 -1.84 11.56
N THR A 265 -4.31 -2.41 11.59
CA THR A 265 -4.66 -3.57 10.76
C THR A 265 -6.06 -3.46 10.20
N ASN A 266 -6.26 -3.97 8.99
CA ASN A 266 -7.56 -4.12 8.34
C ASN A 266 -7.67 -5.41 7.51
N MET A 267 -6.64 -6.26 7.57
CA MET A 267 -6.60 -7.52 6.82
C MET A 267 -7.76 -8.46 7.16
N GLN A 268 -8.38 -8.30 8.33
CA GLN A 268 -9.55 -9.07 8.73
C GLN A 268 -10.67 -8.99 7.69
N HIS A 269 -10.85 -7.80 7.08
CA HIS A 269 -11.95 -7.50 6.17
C HIS A 269 -11.54 -7.34 4.70
N TYR A 270 -10.22 -7.13 4.46
CA TYR A 270 -9.73 -6.82 3.11
C TYR A 270 -8.63 -7.75 2.63
N ALA A 271 -8.09 -8.62 3.50
CA ALA A 271 -6.94 -9.48 3.23
C ALA A 271 -5.70 -8.67 2.78
N ASN A 272 -4.81 -9.26 2.01
CA ASN A 272 -3.68 -8.58 1.40
C ASN A 272 -4.12 -7.97 0.05
N THR A 273 -4.23 -6.65 -0.02
CA THR A 273 -4.57 -5.91 -1.25
C THR A 273 -3.33 -5.35 -1.96
N ALA A 274 -2.18 -5.99 -1.76
CA ALA A 274 -0.89 -5.67 -2.39
C ALA A 274 -0.51 -4.18 -2.30
N SER A 275 -0.36 -3.46 -3.43
CA SER A 275 0.02 -2.04 -3.44
C SER A 275 -1.01 -1.14 -2.75
N ALA A 276 -2.26 -1.56 -2.68
CA ALA A 276 -3.34 -0.79 -2.04
C ALA A 276 -3.31 -0.87 -0.51
N THR A 277 -2.61 -1.85 0.07
CA THR A 277 -2.72 -2.18 1.51
C THR A 277 -2.43 -0.98 2.41
N VAL A 278 -1.31 -0.30 2.18
CA VAL A 278 -0.89 0.83 3.01
C VAL A 278 -1.83 2.04 2.85
N PRO A 279 -2.12 2.54 1.63
CA PRO A 279 -2.96 3.73 1.48
C PRO A 279 -4.43 3.47 1.84
N LEU A 280 -4.96 2.27 1.63
CA LEU A 280 -6.31 1.89 2.06
C LEU A 280 -6.42 1.92 3.58
N LEU A 281 -5.45 1.32 4.28
CA LEU A 281 -5.39 1.33 5.74
C LEU A 281 -5.22 2.76 6.27
N LEU A 282 -4.35 3.56 5.64
CA LEU A 282 -4.11 4.95 6.02
C LEU A 282 -5.40 5.77 5.96
N ASP A 283 -6.16 5.68 4.86
CA ASP A 283 -7.43 6.39 4.70
C ASP A 283 -8.44 6.00 5.79
N GLN A 284 -8.55 4.71 6.10
CA GLN A 284 -9.45 4.24 7.14
C GLN A 284 -9.07 4.75 8.54
N VAL A 285 -7.78 4.70 8.87
CA VAL A 285 -7.26 5.18 10.17
C VAL A 285 -7.45 6.69 10.28
N ASN A 286 -7.19 7.44 9.20
CA ASN A 286 -7.42 8.89 9.13
C ASN A 286 -8.89 9.26 9.32
N ARG A 287 -9.80 8.62 8.58
CA ARG A 287 -11.25 8.86 8.70
C ARG A 287 -11.82 8.54 10.07
N ARG A 288 -11.22 7.60 10.80
CA ARG A 288 -11.60 7.29 12.19
C ARG A 288 -11.00 8.26 13.22
N GLY A 289 -10.18 9.23 12.76
CA GLY A 289 -9.53 10.21 13.66
C GLY A 289 -8.51 9.57 14.61
N GLU A 290 -7.92 8.45 14.22
CA GLU A 290 -6.94 7.73 15.05
C GLU A 290 -5.52 8.32 14.98
N LEU A 291 -5.28 9.24 14.05
CA LEU A 291 -4.04 9.99 13.92
C LEU A 291 -4.26 11.44 14.34
N LYS A 292 -3.33 11.97 15.12
CA LYS A 292 -3.37 13.34 15.62
C LYS A 292 -2.19 14.14 15.09
N ALA A 293 -2.36 15.44 14.96
CA ALA A 293 -1.25 16.33 14.60
C ALA A 293 -0.07 16.12 15.56
N GLY A 294 1.12 15.96 14.99
CA GLY A 294 2.35 15.66 15.71
C GLY A 294 2.68 14.18 15.83
N ASP A 295 1.74 13.26 15.56
CA ASP A 295 2.03 11.82 15.64
C ASP A 295 3.13 11.42 14.66
N LEU A 296 4.10 10.64 15.14
CA LEU A 296 5.09 9.99 14.28
C LEU A 296 4.49 8.69 13.74
N VAL A 297 4.23 8.67 12.44
CA VAL A 297 3.68 7.52 11.72
C VAL A 297 4.80 6.81 10.97
N VAL A 298 4.90 5.51 11.13
CA VAL A 298 5.78 4.62 10.37
C VAL A 298 4.97 3.91 9.29
N PHE A 299 5.37 4.06 8.04
CA PHE A 299 4.92 3.20 6.94
C PHE A 299 5.99 2.14 6.70
N ALA A 300 5.60 0.89 6.51
CA ALA A 300 6.54 -0.20 6.23
C ALA A 300 5.90 -1.22 5.28
N ALA A 301 6.63 -1.62 4.26
CA ALA A 301 6.13 -2.58 3.28
C ALA A 301 7.24 -3.49 2.75
N VAL A 302 6.86 -4.72 2.39
CA VAL A 302 7.67 -5.68 1.64
C VAL A 302 6.86 -6.20 0.47
N GLY A 303 7.48 -6.31 -0.67
CA GLY A 303 6.90 -6.82 -1.92
C GLY A 303 7.82 -7.83 -2.58
N SER A 304 7.26 -8.51 -3.59
CA SER A 304 8.04 -9.38 -4.45
C SER A 304 9.24 -8.65 -5.06
N GLY A 305 10.27 -9.41 -5.31
CA GLY A 305 11.44 -8.88 -5.96
C GLY A 305 12.75 -9.41 -5.39
N TRP A 306 13.14 -9.30 -4.15
CA TRP A 306 12.39 -8.56 -3.11
C TRP A 306 12.52 -7.06 -3.28
N THR A 307 11.47 -6.36 -2.86
CA THR A 307 11.49 -4.91 -2.68
C THR A 307 10.91 -4.60 -1.30
N TRP A 308 11.50 -3.66 -0.57
CA TRP A 308 10.97 -3.29 0.76
C TRP A 308 11.38 -1.88 1.14
N GLY A 309 10.84 -1.41 2.25
CA GLY A 309 11.23 -0.14 2.80
C GLY A 309 10.41 0.28 4.01
N ALA A 310 10.84 1.39 4.59
CA ALA A 310 10.09 2.11 5.59
C ALA A 310 10.12 3.61 5.32
N ALA A 311 9.08 4.30 5.75
CA ALA A 311 9.02 5.75 5.74
C ALA A 311 8.48 6.28 7.06
N LEU A 312 8.98 7.43 7.46
CA LEU A 312 8.53 8.20 8.62
C LEU A 312 7.77 9.42 8.13
N TYR A 313 6.65 9.70 8.74
CA TYR A 313 5.89 10.90 8.49
C TYR A 313 5.36 11.47 9.80
N ARG A 314 5.52 12.79 9.99
CA ARG A 314 4.88 13.49 11.09
C ARG A 314 3.52 13.97 10.63
N TRP A 315 2.47 13.38 11.20
CA TRP A 315 1.08 13.65 10.83
C TRP A 315 0.66 15.10 11.12
N ARG A 316 -0.24 15.65 10.27
CA ARG A 316 -0.74 17.03 10.36
C ARG A 316 -2.26 17.08 10.20
#